data_9d7dde1a597f941e8072042e28641208
#
_entry.id   9d7dde1a597f941e8072042e28641208
#
_cell.length_a   1.000
_cell.length_b   1.000
_cell.length_c   1.000
_cell.angle_alpha   90.00
_cell.angle_beta   90.00
_cell.angle_gamma   90.00
#
_symmetry.space_group_name_H-M   'P 1'
#
loop_
_entity.id
_entity.type
_entity.pdbx_description
1 polymer ?
#
loop_
_entity_poly.entity_id
_entity_poly.type
_entity_poly.pdbx_seq_one_letter_code
_entity_poly.pdbx_strand_id
1 'polypeptide(L)'
;MIYTVTFNPSLDYIVRLDSFTAGEINRVNYEQVLGGGKGINVSIVLGNLGHESTALGFTAGFTGEEIKRQLDGFGVKHDFVQLPEGFTRINVKVKADKETEINGQGPDISEAKREELFEKLDTLAEGDTLV
;
A
#
# COMPACT_ATOMS: atom_id res chain seq x y z
N MET A 1 20.54 4.73 -5.10
CA MET A 1 19.17 4.89 -4.54
C MET A 1 18.48 3.51 -4.48
N ILE A 2 17.61 3.32 -3.51
CA ILE A 2 16.80 2.11 -3.40
C ILE A 2 15.38 2.43 -3.89
N TYR A 3 14.86 1.62 -4.78
CA TYR A 3 13.49 1.72 -5.27
C TYR A 3 12.71 0.47 -4.86
N THR A 4 11.48 0.66 -4.41
CA THR A 4 10.57 -0.44 -4.10
C THR A 4 9.37 -0.37 -5.01
N VAL A 5 8.85 -1.51 -5.46
CA VAL A 5 7.69 -1.55 -6.35
C VAL A 5 6.54 -2.31 -5.68
N THR A 6 5.37 -1.69 -5.66
CA THR A 6 4.13 -2.31 -5.19
C THR A 6 3.05 -2.11 -6.26
N PHE A 7 2.75 -3.16 -7.03
CA PHE A 7 1.73 -3.06 -8.09
C PHE A 7 0.33 -2.80 -7.57
N ASN A 8 -0.01 -3.41 -6.45
CA ASN A 8 -1.34 -3.32 -5.86
C ASN A 8 -1.27 -3.00 -4.37
N PRO A 9 -0.88 -1.76 -4.02
CA PRO A 9 -0.89 -1.33 -2.64
C PRO A 9 -2.30 -1.37 -2.06
N SER A 10 -2.40 -1.32 -0.74
CA SER A 10 -3.67 -1.35 -0.05
C SER A 10 -3.71 -0.34 1.09
N LEU A 11 -4.92 0.09 1.40
CA LEU A 11 -5.21 0.73 2.66
C LEU A 11 -5.83 -0.34 3.56
N ASP A 12 -5.14 -0.70 4.64
CA ASP A 12 -5.53 -1.80 5.50
C ASP A 12 -6.33 -1.28 6.68
N TYR A 13 -7.58 -1.75 6.81
CA TYR A 13 -8.41 -1.54 7.99
C TYR A 13 -8.20 -2.71 8.94
N ILE A 14 -7.43 -2.49 10.00
CA ILE A 14 -7.09 -3.49 11.01
C ILE A 14 -8.02 -3.32 12.19
N VAL A 15 -8.77 -4.37 12.53
CA VAL A 15 -9.73 -4.35 13.63
C VAL A 15 -9.44 -5.48 14.61
N ARG A 16 -9.68 -5.21 15.89
CA ARG A 16 -9.62 -6.20 16.98
C ARG A 16 -10.95 -6.28 17.69
N LEU A 17 -11.37 -7.48 17.95
CA LEU A 17 -12.56 -7.79 18.73
C LEU A 17 -12.36 -9.15 19.43
N ASP A 18 -13.09 -9.42 20.50
CA ASP A 18 -12.92 -10.64 21.29
C ASP A 18 -13.33 -11.87 20.50
N SER A 19 -14.44 -11.78 19.77
CA SER A 19 -14.92 -12.83 18.86
C SER A 19 -15.60 -12.22 17.65
N PHE A 20 -15.49 -12.90 16.51
CA PHE A 20 -16.14 -12.51 15.28
C PHE A 20 -17.23 -13.53 14.94
N THR A 21 -18.47 -13.06 14.78
CA THR A 21 -19.61 -13.91 14.44
C THR A 21 -20.23 -13.45 13.13
N ALA A 22 -20.14 -14.31 12.12
CA ALA A 22 -20.76 -14.06 10.81
C ALA A 22 -22.29 -13.96 10.94
N GLY A 23 -22.88 -13.04 10.20
CA GLY A 23 -24.32 -12.80 10.20
C GLY A 23 -24.81 -11.92 11.35
N GLU A 24 -23.95 -11.44 12.22
CA GLU A 24 -24.29 -10.57 13.34
C GLU A 24 -23.58 -9.22 13.25
N ILE A 25 -24.00 -8.27 14.08
CA ILE A 25 -23.29 -7.00 14.26
C ILE A 25 -22.11 -7.25 15.18
N ASN A 26 -20.89 -6.99 14.68
CA ASN A 26 -19.67 -7.12 15.44
C ASN A 26 -19.09 -5.73 15.69
N ARG A 27 -18.83 -5.41 16.95
CA ARG A 27 -18.24 -4.12 17.32
C ARG A 27 -16.81 -4.32 17.75
N VAL A 28 -15.91 -3.53 17.13
CA VAL A 28 -14.48 -3.60 17.39
C VAL A 28 -14.14 -2.86 18.68
N ASN A 29 -13.10 -3.32 19.38
CA ASN A 29 -12.54 -2.63 20.56
C ASN A 29 -11.23 -1.90 20.24
N TYR A 30 -10.70 -2.08 19.03
CA TYR A 30 -9.54 -1.37 18.50
C TYR A 30 -9.63 -1.33 16.99
N GLU A 31 -9.23 -0.21 16.40
CA GLU A 31 -9.16 -0.07 14.95
C GLU A 31 -7.99 0.81 14.51
N GLN A 32 -7.43 0.52 13.36
CA GLN A 32 -6.34 1.26 12.76
C GLN A 32 -6.43 1.21 11.24
N VAL A 33 -6.03 2.29 10.59
CA VAL A 33 -5.96 2.39 9.13
C VAL A 33 -4.52 2.65 8.73
N LEU A 34 -3.91 1.71 8.01
CA LEU A 34 -2.51 1.77 7.58
C LEU A 34 -2.37 1.51 6.09
N GLY A 35 -1.51 2.29 5.44
CA GLY A 35 -1.03 1.96 4.11
C GLY A 35 -0.21 0.66 4.14
N GLY A 36 -0.43 -0.20 3.16
CA GLY A 36 0.19 -1.51 3.08
C GLY A 36 0.60 -1.88 1.67
N GLY A 37 1.35 -2.95 1.61
CA GLY A 37 1.97 -3.50 0.42
C GLY A 37 3.42 -3.86 0.73
N LYS A 38 3.92 -4.94 0.12
CA LYS A 38 5.26 -5.46 0.47
C LYS A 38 6.36 -4.43 0.24
N GLY A 39 6.39 -3.82 -0.95
CA GLY A 39 7.38 -2.79 -1.26
C GLY A 39 7.25 -1.54 -0.38
N ILE A 40 6.03 -1.10 -0.11
CA ILE A 40 5.76 0.02 0.80
C ILE A 40 6.31 -0.28 2.20
N ASN A 41 6.05 -1.47 2.72
CA ASN A 41 6.55 -1.88 4.03
C ASN A 41 8.09 -1.92 4.05
N VAL A 42 8.72 -2.38 2.98
CA VAL A 42 10.19 -2.34 2.85
C VAL A 42 10.69 -0.91 2.91
N SER A 43 10.08 0.02 2.18
CA SER A 43 10.46 1.44 2.21
C SER A 43 10.34 2.05 3.60
N ILE A 44 9.27 1.74 4.33
CA ILE A 44 9.08 2.23 5.71
C ILE A 44 10.18 1.68 6.63
N VAL A 45 10.49 0.38 6.54
CA VAL A 45 11.55 -0.24 7.34
C VAL A 45 12.92 0.35 6.99
N LEU A 46 13.21 0.55 5.71
CA LEU A 46 14.45 1.21 5.28
C LEU A 46 14.58 2.62 5.87
N GLY A 47 13.51 3.40 5.83
CA GLY A 47 13.46 4.73 6.45
C GLY A 47 13.75 4.69 7.94
N ASN A 48 13.18 3.74 8.66
CA ASN A 48 13.44 3.54 10.10
C ASN A 48 14.90 3.14 10.40
N LEU A 49 15.56 2.50 9.43
CA LEU A 49 16.98 2.15 9.51
C LEU A 49 17.93 3.26 9.01
N GLY A 50 17.38 4.41 8.62
CA GLY A 50 18.16 5.55 8.14
C GLY A 50 18.53 5.48 6.65
N HIS A 51 17.89 4.62 5.87
CA HIS A 51 18.12 4.50 4.43
C HIS A 51 16.99 5.15 3.65
N GLU A 52 17.33 6.00 2.70
CA GLU A 52 16.37 6.57 1.76
C GLU A 52 15.94 5.54 0.71
N SER A 53 14.66 5.57 0.38
CA SER A 53 14.10 4.81 -0.73
C SER A 53 12.98 5.60 -1.41
N THR A 54 12.65 5.21 -2.63
CA THR A 54 11.51 5.75 -3.37
C THR A 54 10.53 4.62 -3.65
N ALA A 55 9.29 4.77 -3.18
CA ALA A 55 8.23 3.81 -3.45
C ALA A 55 7.57 4.09 -4.80
N LEU A 56 7.52 3.09 -5.65
CA LEU A 56 6.88 3.09 -6.96
C LEU A 56 5.69 2.11 -6.96
N GLY A 57 4.80 2.27 -7.90
CA GLY A 57 3.63 1.43 -8.08
C GLY A 57 2.46 2.22 -8.62
N PHE A 58 1.25 1.75 -8.34
CA PHE A 58 0.02 2.37 -8.83
C PHE A 58 -0.88 2.77 -7.67
N THR A 59 -1.46 3.96 -7.75
CA THR A 59 -2.46 4.45 -6.80
C THR A 59 -3.65 5.03 -7.51
N ALA A 60 -4.80 5.03 -6.86
CA ALA A 60 -6.03 5.62 -7.38
C ALA A 60 -6.89 6.15 -6.24
N GLY A 61 -7.67 7.19 -6.54
CA GLY A 61 -8.72 7.72 -5.67
C GLY A 61 -8.24 8.18 -4.29
N PHE A 62 -9.20 8.34 -3.39
CA PHE A 62 -8.94 8.88 -2.06
C PHE A 62 -8.06 7.98 -1.19
N THR A 63 -8.17 6.68 -1.36
CA THR A 63 -7.34 5.70 -0.62
C THR A 63 -5.88 5.75 -1.05
N GLY A 64 -5.61 5.98 -2.34
CA GLY A 64 -4.28 6.22 -2.85
C GLY A 64 -3.65 7.49 -2.29
N GLU A 65 -4.42 8.57 -2.19
CA GLU A 65 -3.97 9.82 -1.59
C GLU A 65 -3.64 9.64 -0.09
N GLU A 66 -4.43 8.85 0.64
CA GLU A 66 -4.14 8.56 2.04
C GLU A 66 -2.84 7.77 2.22
N ILE A 67 -2.55 6.80 1.33
CA ILE A 67 -1.28 6.08 1.35
C ILE A 67 -0.11 7.04 1.17
N LYS A 68 -0.19 7.95 0.20
CA LYS A 68 0.85 8.97 -0.03
C LYS A 68 1.04 9.85 1.20
N ARG A 69 -0.05 10.30 1.81
CA ARG A 69 -0.01 11.11 3.03
C ARG A 69 0.71 10.38 4.18
N GLN A 70 0.43 9.10 4.35
CA GLN A 70 1.08 8.29 5.37
C GLN A 70 2.58 8.11 5.08
N LEU A 71 2.96 7.86 3.82
CA LEU A 71 4.36 7.77 3.43
C LEU A 71 5.12 9.09 3.66
N ASP A 72 4.49 10.22 3.38
CA ASP A 72 5.06 11.53 3.70
C ASP A 72 5.33 11.66 5.21
N GLY A 73 4.40 11.19 6.04
CA GLY A 73 4.57 11.16 7.49
C GLY A 73 5.72 10.28 7.97
N PHE A 74 6.07 9.23 7.23
CA PHE A 74 7.24 8.39 7.49
C PHE A 74 8.53 8.92 6.84
N GLY A 75 8.46 10.01 6.08
CA GLY A 75 9.60 10.54 5.34
C GLY A 75 10.03 9.68 4.15
N VAL A 76 9.15 8.83 3.65
CA VAL A 76 9.41 7.96 2.49
C VAL A 76 9.05 8.71 1.21
N LYS A 77 10.01 8.80 0.30
CA LYS A 77 9.76 9.34 -1.05
C LYS A 77 8.89 8.38 -1.84
N HIS A 78 8.01 8.92 -2.67
CA HIS A 78 7.17 8.11 -3.54
C HIS A 78 6.97 8.78 -4.89
N ASP A 79 6.79 7.95 -5.92
CA ASP A 79 6.50 8.39 -7.27
C ASP A 79 5.56 7.38 -7.95
N PHE A 80 4.35 7.29 -7.43
CA PHE A 80 3.33 6.38 -7.95
C PHE A 80 2.76 6.85 -9.28
N VAL A 81 2.45 5.89 -10.13
CA VAL A 81 1.61 6.12 -11.32
C VAL A 81 0.16 6.27 -10.85
N GLN A 82 -0.43 7.42 -11.14
CA GLN A 82 -1.82 7.71 -10.79
C GLN A 82 -2.76 7.08 -11.83
N LEU A 83 -3.67 6.22 -11.36
CA LEU A 83 -4.71 5.64 -12.20
C LEU A 83 -5.92 6.57 -12.28
N PRO A 84 -6.60 6.65 -13.44
CA PRO A 84 -7.67 7.64 -13.65
C PRO A 84 -9.00 7.24 -13.01
N GLU A 85 -9.22 5.96 -12.73
CA GLU A 85 -10.50 5.43 -12.24
C GLU A 85 -10.31 4.50 -11.06
N GLY A 86 -11.36 4.36 -10.26
CA GLY A 86 -11.38 3.49 -9.11
C GLY A 86 -10.68 4.07 -7.89
N PHE A 87 -10.30 3.21 -6.98
CA PHE A 87 -9.58 3.55 -5.78
C PHE A 87 -8.62 2.42 -5.39
N THR A 88 -7.52 2.77 -4.78
CA THR A 88 -6.59 1.79 -4.20
C THR A 88 -7.35 0.89 -3.22
N ARG A 89 -7.15 -0.41 -3.31
CA ARG A 89 -7.92 -1.41 -2.56
C ARG A 89 -7.87 -1.19 -1.06
N ILE A 90 -8.97 -1.52 -0.42
CA ILE A 90 -9.08 -1.60 1.04
C ILE A 90 -9.08 -3.08 1.43
N ASN A 91 -8.20 -3.45 2.33
CA ASN A 91 -8.20 -4.77 2.95
C ASN A 91 -8.73 -4.65 4.37
N VAL A 92 -9.51 -5.62 4.80
CA VAL A 92 -9.98 -5.72 6.18
C VAL A 92 -9.23 -6.85 6.87
N LYS A 93 -8.56 -6.56 7.97
CA LYS A 93 -7.85 -7.54 8.79
C LYS A 93 -8.55 -7.66 10.14
N VAL A 94 -9.24 -8.77 10.33
CA VAL A 94 -10.01 -9.06 11.54
C VAL A 94 -9.14 -9.89 12.48
N LYS A 95 -8.74 -9.31 13.60
CA LYS A 95 -7.99 -9.99 14.66
C LYS A 95 -8.91 -10.29 15.82
N ALA A 96 -9.38 -11.52 15.87
CA ALA A 96 -10.28 -12.05 16.88
C ALA A 96 -9.75 -13.39 17.40
N ASP A 97 -10.61 -14.29 17.83
CA ASP A 97 -10.26 -15.67 18.14
C ASP A 97 -9.59 -16.39 16.95
N LYS A 98 -10.00 -16.03 15.73
CA LYS A 98 -9.31 -16.40 14.49
C LYS A 98 -8.98 -15.15 13.68
N GLU A 99 -7.81 -15.14 13.07
CA GLU A 99 -7.46 -14.08 12.13
C GLU A 99 -8.17 -14.32 10.79
N THR A 100 -8.85 -13.29 10.29
CA THR A 100 -9.57 -13.34 9.02
C THR A 100 -9.19 -12.11 8.20
N GLU A 101 -8.94 -12.31 6.92
CA GLU A 101 -8.64 -11.22 6.00
C GLU A 101 -9.67 -11.20 4.87
N ILE A 102 -10.13 -10.00 4.54
CA ILE A 102 -10.97 -9.73 3.38
C ILE A 102 -10.21 -8.74 2.52
N ASN A 103 -9.72 -9.21 1.39
CA ASN A 103 -8.85 -8.41 0.53
C ASN A 103 -9.60 -7.86 -0.68
N GLY A 104 -9.56 -6.55 -0.87
CA GLY A 104 -10.09 -5.88 -2.05
C GLY A 104 -9.30 -6.22 -3.30
N GLN A 105 -9.91 -6.08 -4.47
CA GLN A 105 -9.28 -6.35 -5.76
C GLN A 105 -8.31 -5.25 -6.18
N GLY A 106 -8.68 -4.00 -5.95
CA GLY A 106 -7.98 -2.85 -6.47
C GLY A 106 -8.44 -2.45 -7.87
N PRO A 107 -7.95 -1.32 -8.37
CA PRO A 107 -8.30 -0.80 -9.69
C PRO A 107 -7.60 -1.56 -10.80
N ASP A 108 -8.17 -1.51 -12.00
CA ASP A 108 -7.54 -2.04 -13.20
C ASP A 108 -6.35 -1.18 -13.61
N ILE A 109 -5.31 -1.83 -14.09
CA ILE A 109 -4.10 -1.20 -14.60
C ILE A 109 -4.04 -1.41 -16.10
N SER A 110 -4.24 -0.33 -16.88
CA SER A 110 -4.13 -0.39 -18.33
C SER A 110 -2.69 -0.63 -18.79
N GLU A 111 -2.53 -1.09 -20.03
CA GLU A 111 -1.20 -1.24 -20.62
C GLU A 111 -0.45 0.10 -20.65
N ALA A 112 -1.12 1.19 -21.02
CA ALA A 112 -0.51 2.53 -21.04
C ALA A 112 0.02 2.93 -19.64
N LYS A 113 -0.72 2.61 -18.57
CA LYS A 113 -0.27 2.90 -17.20
C LYS A 113 0.88 2.00 -16.77
N ARG A 114 0.92 0.74 -17.21
CA ARG A 114 2.09 -0.12 -16.96
C ARG A 114 3.33 0.44 -17.67
N GLU A 115 3.19 0.93 -18.89
CA GLU A 115 4.30 1.57 -19.61
C GLU A 115 4.84 2.80 -18.85
N GLU A 116 3.98 3.61 -18.25
CA GLU A 116 4.41 4.72 -17.39
C GLU A 116 5.30 4.25 -16.23
N LEU A 117 4.98 3.11 -15.61
CA LEU A 117 5.84 2.52 -14.58
C LEU A 117 7.18 2.06 -15.17
N PHE A 118 7.17 1.40 -16.31
CA PHE A 118 8.40 0.95 -16.96
C PHE A 118 9.29 2.12 -17.36
N GLU A 119 8.72 3.22 -17.85
CA GLU A 119 9.47 4.46 -18.13
C GLU A 119 10.18 4.99 -16.87
N LYS A 120 9.52 4.92 -15.71
CA LYS A 120 10.16 5.28 -14.44
C LYS A 120 11.30 4.32 -14.10
N LEU A 121 11.11 3.01 -14.29
CA LEU A 121 12.14 2.01 -14.04
C LEU A 121 13.34 2.14 -14.99
N ASP A 122 13.11 2.56 -16.23
CA ASP A 122 14.17 2.80 -17.20
C ASP A 122 15.10 3.97 -16.82
N THR A 123 14.71 4.80 -15.87
CA THR A 123 15.57 5.87 -15.33
C THR A 123 16.57 5.39 -14.28
N LEU A 124 16.46 4.14 -13.82
CA LEU A 124 17.39 3.57 -12.84
C LEU A 124 18.78 3.44 -13.45
N ALA A 125 19.80 3.71 -12.66
CA ALA A 125 21.19 3.71 -13.08
C ALA A 125 21.99 2.59 -12.38
N GLU A 126 23.21 2.38 -12.87
CA GLU A 126 24.15 1.47 -12.22
C GLU A 126 24.39 1.91 -10.75
N GLY A 127 24.27 0.97 -9.83
CA GLY A 127 24.36 1.21 -8.39
C GLY A 127 23.02 1.39 -7.70
N ASP A 128 21.93 1.56 -8.44
CA ASP A 128 20.58 1.54 -7.86
C ASP A 128 20.14 0.12 -7.52
N THR A 129 19.28 0.00 -6.53
CA THR A 129 18.70 -1.28 -6.11
C THR A 129 17.19 -1.23 -6.32
N LEU A 130 16.63 -2.25 -6.95
CA LEU A 130 15.21 -2.44 -7.14
C LEU A 130 14.71 -3.64 -6.32
N VAL A 131 13.63 -3.42 -5.54
CA VAL A 131 13.01 -4.43 -4.66
C VAL A 131 11.55 -4.61 -5.03
#